data_657b22eba217c8e68b279267cf3a0c3d
#
_entry.id   657b22eba217c8e68b279267cf3a0c3d
#
_cell.length_a   1.000
_cell.length_b   1.000
_cell.length_c   1.000
_cell.angle_alpha   90.00
_cell.angle_beta   90.00
_cell.angle_gamma   90.00
#
_symmetry.space_group_name_H-M   'P 1'
#
loop_
_entity.id
_entity.type
_entity.pdbx_description
1 polymer ?
#
loop_
_entity_poly.entity_id
_entity_poly.type
_entity_poly.pdbx_seq_one_letter_code
_entity_poly.pdbx_strand_id
1 'polypeptide(L)'
;MLIETPMQFESENATLRGLLITRKDRSGRLPTVIMAHGTSATIKMVAIEYARELALAGYAALIYDHRNFGASSGEPRGEINPWIQCRGYLDAISFAEKLPGVAPDRIAIWGDSFTGGQVVVVSACDPRVKVVVAQCPVFGSALPAIMPTRETFLRIKETLHSGNVTGTADTTTGPLPVVSSDQAGTPSLLAPIQAFRWFIDYGGRPGSGWVNRVTRVLPPTPVMYSPYLCAPFVQAKVLLMVAPEDEMAHANYDVARNAFSLMPGLKQWHDIADGHFGLLYHPGVRFDEAVRVQIDFLRQHLDG
;
A
#
# COMPACT_ATOMS: atom_id res chain seq x y z
N MET A 1 21.32 8.07 13.97
CA MET A 1 21.64 8.29 12.54
C MET A 1 21.04 7.14 11.75
N LEU A 2 20.36 7.44 10.64
CA LEU A 2 19.81 6.44 9.72
C LEU A 2 20.85 6.07 8.65
N ILE A 3 20.76 4.84 8.16
CA ILE A 3 21.47 4.35 6.97
C ILE A 3 20.39 4.03 5.94
N GLU A 4 20.49 4.64 4.77
CA GLU A 4 19.61 4.41 3.62
C GLU A 4 20.40 3.66 2.54
N THR A 5 20.11 2.39 2.35
CA THR A 5 20.82 1.52 1.40
C THR A 5 19.92 1.28 0.19
N PRO A 6 20.37 1.64 -1.04
CA PRO A 6 19.61 1.31 -2.25
C PRO A 6 19.39 -0.19 -2.40
N MET A 7 18.16 -0.58 -2.73
CA MET A 7 17.74 -1.95 -2.95
C MET A 7 17.05 -2.11 -4.29
N GLN A 8 17.19 -3.28 -4.89
CA GLN A 8 16.42 -3.66 -6.07
C GLN A 8 16.13 -5.16 -6.08
N PHE A 9 15.01 -5.52 -6.64
CA PHE A 9 14.58 -6.92 -6.84
C PHE A 9 13.68 -7.03 -8.05
N GLU A 10 13.57 -8.24 -8.59
CA GLU A 10 12.74 -8.51 -9.77
C GLU A 10 11.30 -8.85 -9.38
N SER A 11 10.34 -8.33 -10.14
CA SER A 11 8.92 -8.64 -10.04
C SER A 11 8.23 -8.38 -11.38
N GLU A 12 7.46 -9.35 -11.88
CA GLU A 12 6.63 -9.21 -13.10
C GLU A 12 7.41 -8.62 -14.29
N ASN A 13 8.56 -9.18 -14.59
CA ASN A 13 9.49 -8.75 -15.66
C ASN A 13 9.95 -7.28 -15.54
N ALA A 14 10.05 -6.77 -14.32
CA ALA A 14 10.58 -5.45 -14.05
C ALA A 14 11.47 -5.46 -12.81
N THR A 15 12.43 -4.55 -12.76
CA THR A 15 13.26 -4.32 -11.59
C THR A 15 12.59 -3.27 -10.71
N LEU A 16 12.11 -3.66 -9.52
CA LEU A 16 11.62 -2.75 -8.51
C LEU A 16 12.77 -2.17 -7.71
N ARG A 17 12.72 -0.86 -7.45
CA ARG A 17 13.79 -0.11 -6.79
C ARG A 17 13.27 0.62 -5.57
N GLY A 18 14.09 0.65 -4.54
CA GLY A 18 13.75 1.30 -3.28
C GLY A 18 14.94 1.43 -2.35
N LEU A 19 14.65 1.51 -1.08
CA LEU A 19 15.61 1.69 0.00
C LEU A 19 15.34 0.71 1.13
N LEU A 20 16.40 0.17 1.72
CA LEU A 20 16.37 -0.40 3.06
C LEU A 20 16.90 0.66 4.02
N ILE A 21 16.04 1.10 4.93
CA ILE A 21 16.37 2.13 5.93
C ILE A 21 16.49 1.46 7.29
N THR A 22 17.63 1.66 7.95
CA THR A 22 17.91 1.10 9.28
C THR A 22 18.62 2.12 10.17
N ARG A 23 18.63 1.88 11.47
CA ARG A 23 19.47 2.67 12.40
C ARG A 23 20.88 2.12 12.44
N LYS A 24 21.87 3.03 12.45
CA LYS A 24 23.30 2.70 12.50
C LYS A 24 23.71 1.93 13.77
N ASP A 25 23.02 2.18 14.90
CA ASP A 25 23.29 1.56 16.19
C ASP A 25 22.52 0.26 16.43
N ARG A 26 21.83 -0.24 15.42
CA ARG A 26 21.16 -1.54 15.44
C ARG A 26 21.96 -2.56 14.63
N SER A 27 22.04 -3.78 15.16
CA SER A 27 22.73 -4.91 14.54
C SER A 27 21.91 -6.18 14.71
N GLY A 28 22.28 -7.21 13.94
CA GLY A 28 21.55 -8.47 13.93
C GLY A 28 20.33 -8.43 13.00
N ARG A 29 19.44 -9.40 13.17
CA ARG A 29 18.21 -9.49 12.37
C ARG A 29 17.11 -8.65 13.00
N LEU A 30 16.62 -7.67 12.26
CA LEU A 30 15.60 -6.73 12.72
C LEU A 30 14.21 -7.15 12.23
N PRO A 31 13.16 -6.92 13.05
CA PRO A 31 11.79 -6.92 12.55
C PRO A 31 11.70 -5.93 11.38
N THR A 32 11.02 -6.33 10.31
CA THR A 32 11.06 -5.57 9.06
C THR A 32 9.67 -5.17 8.62
N VAL A 33 9.51 -3.90 8.23
CA VAL A 33 8.29 -3.36 7.64
C VAL A 33 8.54 -3.14 6.15
N ILE A 34 7.77 -3.83 5.29
CA ILE A 34 7.84 -3.70 3.84
C ILE A 34 6.74 -2.72 3.40
N MET A 35 7.10 -1.71 2.62
CA MET A 35 6.28 -0.55 2.34
C MET A 35 6.26 -0.20 0.85
N ALA A 36 5.09 0.20 0.37
CA ALA A 36 4.95 0.86 -0.91
C ALA A 36 3.88 1.97 -0.83
N HIS A 37 3.96 2.92 -1.75
CA HIS A 37 3.07 4.09 -1.79
C HIS A 37 1.67 3.75 -2.32
N GLY A 38 0.68 4.60 -2.01
CA GLY A 38 -0.67 4.56 -2.57
C GLY A 38 -0.73 4.93 -4.05
N THR A 39 -1.94 5.02 -4.57
CA THR A 39 -2.24 5.25 -5.99
C THR A 39 -1.30 6.26 -6.65
N SER A 40 -0.50 5.80 -7.61
CA SER A 40 0.38 6.60 -8.48
C SER A 40 1.43 7.50 -7.81
N ALA A 41 1.48 7.58 -6.50
CA ALA A 41 2.54 8.32 -5.80
C ALA A 41 3.91 7.63 -6.00
N THR A 42 4.96 8.21 -5.45
CA THR A 42 6.28 7.60 -5.37
C THR A 42 6.76 7.59 -3.92
N ILE A 43 7.71 6.72 -3.60
CA ILE A 43 8.26 6.63 -2.25
C ILE A 43 8.88 7.96 -1.79
N LYS A 44 9.36 8.78 -2.73
CA LYS A 44 10.01 10.08 -2.44
C LYS A 44 9.03 11.20 -2.12
N MET A 45 7.74 10.95 -2.15
CA MET A 45 6.73 11.93 -1.73
C MET A 45 6.67 11.95 -0.20
N VAL A 46 5.78 11.16 0.42
CA VAL A 46 5.66 11.17 1.90
C VAL A 46 5.94 9.81 2.53
N ALA A 47 5.79 8.72 1.78
CA ALA A 47 5.95 7.38 2.34
C ALA A 47 7.36 7.14 2.92
N ILE A 48 8.39 7.77 2.36
CA ILE A 48 9.76 7.67 2.88
C ILE A 48 9.90 8.24 4.30
N GLU A 49 9.11 9.25 4.67
CA GLU A 49 9.17 9.82 6.02
C GLU A 49 8.61 8.82 7.06
N TYR A 50 7.53 8.10 6.71
CA TYR A 50 7.06 6.96 7.52
C TYR A 50 8.14 5.89 7.69
N ALA A 51 8.82 5.53 6.58
CA ALA A 51 9.89 4.54 6.63
C ALA A 51 11.06 4.99 7.53
N ARG A 52 11.40 6.29 7.53
CA ARG A 52 12.42 6.88 8.40
C ARG A 52 12.02 6.80 9.88
N GLU A 53 10.78 7.16 10.21
CA GLU A 53 10.26 7.10 11.58
C GLU A 53 10.22 5.65 12.11
N LEU A 54 9.79 4.70 11.28
CA LEU A 54 9.82 3.27 11.64
C LEU A 54 11.26 2.79 11.85
N ALA A 55 12.22 3.24 11.03
CA ALA A 55 13.62 2.92 11.22
C ALA A 55 14.19 3.56 12.50
N LEU A 56 13.80 4.80 12.84
CA LEU A 56 14.14 5.45 14.11
C LEU A 56 13.59 4.68 15.31
N ALA A 57 12.42 4.07 15.17
CA ALA A 57 11.83 3.21 16.20
C ALA A 57 12.55 1.86 16.36
N GLY A 58 13.43 1.48 15.43
CA GLY A 58 14.28 0.27 15.53
C GLY A 58 13.94 -0.84 14.56
N TYR A 59 13.01 -0.64 13.63
CA TYR A 59 12.67 -1.58 12.55
C TYR A 59 13.65 -1.44 11.38
N ALA A 60 13.74 -2.46 10.54
CA ALA A 60 14.21 -2.29 9.17
C ALA A 60 13.01 -1.90 8.31
N ALA A 61 13.08 -0.79 7.60
CA ALA A 61 12.03 -0.36 6.68
C ALA A 61 12.50 -0.57 5.24
N LEU A 62 11.90 -1.54 4.54
CA LEU A 62 12.11 -1.78 3.10
C LEU A 62 11.00 -1.08 2.33
N ILE A 63 11.31 0.05 1.73
CA ILE A 63 10.35 0.84 0.94
C ILE A 63 10.74 0.85 -0.52
N TYR A 64 9.77 0.65 -1.43
CA TYR A 64 10.03 0.57 -2.88
C TYR A 64 8.92 1.23 -3.71
N ASP A 65 9.28 1.69 -4.90
CA ASP A 65 8.32 2.12 -5.92
C ASP A 65 7.69 0.90 -6.60
N HIS A 66 6.38 0.92 -6.79
CA HIS A 66 5.69 -0.10 -7.58
C HIS A 66 6.23 -0.17 -9.02
N ARG A 67 6.05 -1.33 -9.67
CA ARG A 67 6.31 -1.50 -11.10
C ARG A 67 5.71 -0.33 -11.88
N ASN A 68 6.44 0.24 -12.83
CA ASN A 68 6.04 1.35 -13.70
C ASN A 68 6.00 2.74 -13.04
N PHE A 69 6.35 2.87 -11.75
CA PHE A 69 6.35 4.14 -11.01
C PHE A 69 7.75 4.52 -10.51
N GLY A 70 7.95 5.79 -10.24
CA GLY A 70 9.17 6.31 -9.63
C GLY A 70 10.45 5.81 -10.28
N ALA A 71 11.34 5.23 -9.47
CA ALA A 71 12.61 4.67 -9.91
C ALA A 71 12.52 3.22 -10.44
N SER A 72 11.41 2.53 -10.19
CA SER A 72 11.19 1.17 -10.68
C SER A 72 10.98 1.14 -12.19
N SER A 73 11.44 0.06 -12.84
CA SER A 73 11.26 -0.14 -14.28
C SER A 73 9.86 -0.70 -14.60
N GLY A 74 9.64 -1.01 -15.85
CA GLY A 74 8.40 -1.57 -16.37
C GLY A 74 7.66 -0.63 -17.30
N GLU A 75 6.98 -1.21 -18.27
CA GLU A 75 6.17 -0.53 -19.27
C GLU A 75 4.75 -1.16 -19.32
N PRO A 76 3.75 -0.37 -19.70
CA PRO A 76 3.76 1.09 -19.90
C PRO A 76 3.94 1.84 -18.57
N ARG A 77 4.61 3.01 -18.60
CA ARG A 77 4.77 3.83 -17.39
C ARG A 77 3.42 4.30 -16.85
N GLY A 78 3.30 4.31 -15.51
CA GLY A 78 2.08 4.77 -14.83
C GLY A 78 0.91 3.79 -14.88
N GLU A 79 1.12 2.51 -15.19
CA GLU A 79 0.07 1.49 -15.14
C GLU A 79 -0.26 1.12 -13.69
N ILE A 80 -1.53 1.25 -13.33
CA ILE A 80 -2.10 0.80 -12.06
C ILE A 80 -2.83 -0.51 -12.31
N ASN A 81 -2.26 -1.62 -11.87
CA ASN A 81 -2.85 -2.95 -11.88
C ASN A 81 -2.71 -3.55 -10.47
N PRO A 82 -3.83 -3.71 -9.74
CA PRO A 82 -3.78 -4.13 -8.34
C PRO A 82 -3.18 -5.52 -8.14
N TRP A 83 -3.38 -6.43 -9.08
CA TRP A 83 -2.81 -7.77 -8.99
C TRP A 83 -1.28 -7.76 -9.10
N ILE A 84 -0.76 -7.02 -10.09
CA ILE A 84 0.68 -6.87 -10.30
C ILE A 84 1.33 -6.16 -9.10
N GLN A 85 0.67 -5.14 -8.55
CA GLN A 85 1.18 -4.45 -7.37
C GLN A 85 1.19 -5.35 -6.12
N CYS A 86 0.16 -6.19 -5.93
CA CYS A 86 0.17 -7.20 -4.86
C CYS A 86 1.28 -8.25 -5.05
N ARG A 87 1.57 -8.68 -6.29
CA ARG A 87 2.72 -9.56 -6.59
C ARG A 87 4.03 -8.88 -6.23
N GLY A 88 4.16 -7.59 -6.49
CA GLY A 88 5.31 -6.81 -6.04
C GLY A 88 5.57 -6.91 -4.54
N TYR A 89 4.52 -6.96 -3.71
CA TYR A 89 4.66 -7.23 -2.27
C TYR A 89 5.12 -8.66 -1.97
N LEU A 90 4.58 -9.67 -2.66
CA LEU A 90 5.00 -11.07 -2.48
C LEU A 90 6.49 -11.24 -2.82
N ASP A 91 6.95 -10.59 -3.89
CA ASP A 91 8.35 -10.61 -4.30
C ASP A 91 9.24 -9.81 -3.34
N ALA A 92 8.75 -8.67 -2.83
CA ALA A 92 9.44 -7.89 -1.80
C ALA A 92 9.61 -8.68 -0.49
N ILE A 93 8.61 -9.45 -0.07
CA ILE A 93 8.69 -10.36 1.09
C ILE A 93 9.76 -11.43 0.83
N SER A 94 9.71 -12.08 -0.35
CA SER A 94 10.66 -13.12 -0.74
C SER A 94 12.10 -12.59 -0.89
N PHE A 95 12.26 -11.33 -1.29
CA PHE A 95 13.54 -10.64 -1.33
C PHE A 95 14.03 -10.32 0.09
N ALA A 96 13.16 -9.75 0.93
CA ALA A 96 13.50 -9.32 2.28
C ALA A 96 13.99 -10.48 3.15
N GLU A 97 13.35 -11.66 3.07
CA GLU A 97 13.74 -12.85 3.84
C GLU A 97 15.20 -13.30 3.60
N LYS A 98 15.76 -12.97 2.42
CA LYS A 98 17.12 -13.32 2.04
C LYS A 98 18.17 -12.31 2.53
N LEU A 99 17.74 -11.14 3.02
CA LEU A 99 18.63 -10.10 3.51
C LEU A 99 19.20 -10.48 4.89
N PRO A 100 20.53 -10.41 5.10
CA PRO A 100 21.14 -10.81 6.37
C PRO A 100 20.63 -10.05 7.61
N GLY A 101 20.21 -8.80 7.41
CA GLY A 101 19.72 -7.92 8.48
C GLY A 101 18.22 -8.04 8.76
N VAL A 102 17.48 -8.92 8.08
CA VAL A 102 16.04 -9.11 8.24
C VAL A 102 15.72 -10.34 9.07
N ALA A 103 14.77 -10.22 9.99
CA ALA A 103 14.17 -11.34 10.72
C ALA A 103 12.99 -11.90 9.90
N PRO A 104 13.13 -13.08 9.25
CA PRO A 104 12.13 -13.57 8.32
C PRO A 104 10.82 -14.00 8.98
N ASP A 105 10.85 -14.24 10.26
CA ASP A 105 9.69 -14.58 11.10
C ASP A 105 8.97 -13.34 11.70
N ARG A 106 9.52 -12.14 11.46
CA ARG A 106 9.00 -10.85 11.95
C ARG A 106 8.85 -9.84 10.83
N ILE A 107 7.98 -10.16 9.86
CA ILE A 107 7.68 -9.31 8.70
C ILE A 107 6.31 -8.66 8.88
N ALA A 108 6.29 -7.33 8.81
CA ALA A 108 5.09 -6.53 8.65
C ALA A 108 5.02 -5.95 7.23
N ILE A 109 3.81 -5.67 6.77
CA ILE A 109 3.58 -4.90 5.54
C ILE A 109 2.76 -3.66 5.84
N TRP A 110 3.09 -2.58 5.16
CA TRP A 110 2.48 -1.27 5.32
C TRP A 110 1.97 -0.74 3.98
N GLY A 111 0.82 -0.11 3.97
CA GLY A 111 0.29 0.56 2.79
C GLY A 111 -0.66 1.69 3.14
N ASP A 112 -0.73 2.69 2.27
CA ASP A 112 -1.68 3.79 2.34
C ASP A 112 -2.65 3.75 1.16
N SER A 113 -3.88 4.22 1.36
CA SER A 113 -4.85 4.39 0.30
C SER A 113 -5.10 3.09 -0.49
N PHE A 114 -4.86 3.09 -1.78
CA PHE A 114 -5.03 1.91 -2.64
C PHE A 114 -4.12 0.74 -2.18
N THR A 115 -2.90 1.06 -1.78
CA THR A 115 -1.96 0.07 -1.25
C THR A 115 -2.37 -0.41 0.15
N GLY A 116 -3.08 0.41 0.93
CA GLY A 116 -3.72 -0.01 2.18
C GLY A 116 -4.72 -1.15 1.98
N GLY A 117 -5.48 -1.13 0.88
CA GLY A 117 -6.30 -2.28 0.48
C GLY A 117 -5.47 -3.48 0.01
N GLN A 118 -4.37 -3.24 -0.72
CA GLN A 118 -3.51 -4.30 -1.24
C GLN A 118 -2.83 -5.10 -0.14
N VAL A 119 -2.36 -4.45 0.93
CA VAL A 119 -1.72 -5.17 2.05
C VAL A 119 -2.71 -6.11 2.77
N VAL A 120 -4.01 -5.82 2.75
CA VAL A 120 -5.04 -6.75 3.24
C VAL A 120 -5.12 -7.99 2.36
N VAL A 121 -5.12 -7.85 1.02
CA VAL A 121 -5.12 -8.97 0.08
C VAL A 121 -3.86 -9.83 0.24
N VAL A 122 -2.69 -9.18 0.27
CA VAL A 122 -1.40 -9.86 0.41
C VAL A 122 -1.34 -10.65 1.71
N SER A 123 -1.72 -10.05 2.84
CA SER A 123 -1.67 -10.71 4.15
C SER A 123 -2.63 -11.89 4.31
N ALA A 124 -3.77 -11.85 3.60
CA ALA A 124 -4.67 -13.00 3.55
C ALA A 124 -4.08 -14.16 2.74
N CYS A 125 -3.27 -13.86 1.72
CA CYS A 125 -2.71 -14.87 0.81
C CYS A 125 -1.33 -15.39 1.25
N ASP A 126 -0.56 -14.62 2.03
CA ASP A 126 0.82 -14.94 2.43
C ASP A 126 0.97 -15.02 3.96
N PRO A 127 1.13 -16.23 4.54
CA PRO A 127 1.23 -16.43 5.99
C PRO A 127 2.55 -15.92 6.61
N ARG A 128 3.53 -15.51 5.79
CA ARG A 128 4.78 -14.89 6.26
C ARG A 128 4.53 -13.51 6.87
N VAL A 129 3.47 -12.82 6.46
CA VAL A 129 3.05 -11.54 7.02
C VAL A 129 2.50 -11.75 8.43
N LYS A 130 3.12 -11.09 9.43
CA LYS A 130 2.70 -11.16 10.83
C LYS A 130 1.86 -9.99 11.27
N VAL A 131 2.14 -8.80 10.71
CA VAL A 131 1.45 -7.56 11.04
C VAL A 131 1.14 -6.79 9.76
N VAL A 132 -0.04 -6.19 9.71
CA VAL A 132 -0.49 -5.28 8.66
C VAL A 132 -0.74 -3.90 9.26
N VAL A 133 -0.20 -2.88 8.63
CA VAL A 133 -0.55 -1.48 8.87
C VAL A 133 -1.17 -0.93 7.60
N ALA A 134 -2.44 -0.58 7.63
CA ALA A 134 -3.16 -0.01 6.50
C ALA A 134 -3.79 1.32 6.89
N GLN A 135 -3.35 2.40 6.25
CA GLN A 135 -3.89 3.74 6.47
C GLN A 135 -4.78 4.18 5.32
N CYS A 136 -5.94 4.74 5.63
CA CYS A 136 -6.99 5.17 4.71
C CYS A 136 -7.23 4.13 3.59
N PRO A 137 -7.42 2.82 3.93
CA PRO A 137 -7.41 1.75 2.96
C PRO A 137 -8.61 1.78 2.02
N VAL A 138 -8.35 1.52 0.74
CA VAL A 138 -9.39 1.42 -0.29
C VAL A 138 -10.00 0.02 -0.28
N PHE A 139 -11.19 -0.11 0.30
CA PHE A 139 -11.99 -1.35 0.29
C PHE A 139 -13.09 -1.36 -0.79
N GLY A 140 -13.44 -0.19 -1.32
CA GLY A 140 -14.51 0.00 -2.29
C GLY A 140 -15.45 1.13 -1.88
N SER A 141 -16.24 1.63 -2.85
CA SER A 141 -17.24 2.70 -2.61
C SER A 141 -18.57 2.17 -2.04
N ALA A 142 -18.81 0.86 -2.14
CA ALA A 142 -19.97 0.16 -1.60
C ALA A 142 -19.60 -1.29 -1.25
N LEU A 143 -20.44 -1.93 -0.47
CA LEU A 143 -20.31 -3.37 -0.20
C LEU A 143 -20.43 -4.15 -1.52
N PRO A 144 -19.58 -5.16 -1.75
CA PRO A 144 -19.69 -5.98 -2.95
C PRO A 144 -20.99 -6.78 -2.95
N ALA A 145 -21.53 -7.04 -4.15
CA ALA A 145 -22.75 -7.84 -4.33
C ALA A 145 -22.57 -9.32 -3.95
N ILE A 146 -21.31 -9.78 -3.89
CA ILE A 146 -20.98 -11.17 -3.53
C ILE A 146 -20.41 -11.25 -2.12
N MET A 147 -20.77 -12.30 -1.40
CA MET A 147 -20.26 -12.54 -0.05
C MET A 147 -18.84 -13.12 -0.08
N PRO A 148 -18.00 -12.81 0.93
CA PRO A 148 -16.67 -13.39 1.06
C PRO A 148 -16.75 -14.86 1.48
N THR A 149 -16.76 -15.75 0.51
CA THR A 149 -16.71 -17.20 0.75
C THR A 149 -15.30 -17.74 0.63
N ARG A 150 -15.05 -18.92 1.24
CA ARG A 150 -13.76 -19.60 1.09
C ARG A 150 -13.44 -19.91 -0.38
N GLU A 151 -14.44 -20.27 -1.18
CA GLU A 151 -14.26 -20.55 -2.60
C GLU A 151 -13.79 -19.29 -3.35
N THR A 152 -14.49 -18.18 -3.14
CA THR A 152 -14.11 -16.88 -3.74
C THR A 152 -12.68 -16.48 -3.34
N PHE A 153 -12.33 -16.64 -2.05
CA PHE A 153 -10.99 -16.36 -1.57
C PHE A 153 -9.92 -17.24 -2.21
N LEU A 154 -10.17 -18.55 -2.35
CA LEU A 154 -9.22 -19.47 -3.00
C LEU A 154 -8.98 -19.08 -4.46
N ARG A 155 -10.01 -18.63 -5.19
CA ARG A 155 -9.87 -18.10 -6.55
C ARG A 155 -9.04 -16.81 -6.58
N ILE A 156 -9.25 -15.90 -5.60
CA ILE A 156 -8.41 -14.69 -5.46
C ILE A 156 -6.96 -15.10 -5.24
N LYS A 157 -6.70 -16.02 -4.32
CA LYS A 157 -5.36 -16.50 -4.00
C LYS A 157 -4.68 -17.14 -5.21
N GLU A 158 -5.38 -18.00 -5.94
CA GLU A 158 -4.88 -18.62 -7.17
C GLU A 158 -4.57 -17.57 -8.24
N THR A 159 -5.51 -16.62 -8.47
CA THR A 159 -5.30 -15.52 -9.43
C THR A 159 -4.08 -14.68 -9.06
N LEU A 160 -3.90 -14.38 -7.77
CA LEU A 160 -2.76 -13.61 -7.30
C LEU A 160 -1.43 -14.34 -7.54
N HIS A 161 -1.36 -15.63 -7.27
CA HIS A 161 -0.09 -16.39 -7.37
C HIS A 161 0.27 -16.81 -8.79
N SER A 162 -0.70 -17.19 -9.61
CA SER A 162 -0.45 -17.85 -10.90
C SER A 162 -1.42 -17.47 -12.03
N GLY A 163 -2.46 -16.67 -11.76
CA GLY A 163 -3.44 -16.28 -12.75
C GLY A 163 -2.89 -15.33 -13.81
N ASN A 164 -3.51 -15.32 -14.99
CA ASN A 164 -3.26 -14.26 -15.96
C ASN A 164 -3.92 -12.97 -15.48
N VAL A 165 -3.09 -11.95 -15.26
CA VAL A 165 -3.50 -10.62 -14.80
C VAL A 165 -3.12 -9.52 -15.79
N THR A 166 -2.87 -9.89 -17.04
CA THR A 166 -2.60 -8.95 -18.14
C THR A 166 -3.88 -8.27 -18.57
N GLY A 167 -3.86 -6.94 -18.65
CA GLY A 167 -4.96 -6.16 -19.18
C GLY A 167 -5.07 -6.26 -20.71
N THR A 168 -6.28 -6.01 -21.21
CA THR A 168 -6.58 -5.86 -22.63
C THR A 168 -7.06 -4.43 -22.90
N ALA A 169 -7.23 -4.02 -24.16
CA ALA A 169 -7.63 -2.65 -24.49
C ALA A 169 -8.96 -2.24 -23.85
N ASP A 170 -9.91 -3.16 -23.80
CA ASP A 170 -11.25 -2.96 -23.21
C ASP A 170 -11.28 -3.00 -21.68
N THR A 171 -10.22 -3.48 -21.04
CA THR A 171 -10.06 -3.47 -19.58
C THR A 171 -9.14 -2.36 -19.09
N THR A 172 -8.70 -1.49 -20.00
CA THR A 172 -7.72 -0.43 -19.73
C THR A 172 -8.38 0.93 -19.89
N THR A 173 -8.23 1.80 -18.88
CA THR A 173 -8.72 3.18 -18.91
C THR A 173 -7.56 4.14 -18.82
N GLY A 174 -7.43 5.02 -19.79
CA GLY A 174 -6.35 6.02 -19.86
C GLY A 174 -5.53 5.93 -21.14
N PRO A 175 -4.40 6.64 -21.23
CA PRO A 175 -3.85 7.44 -20.15
C PRO A 175 -4.70 8.66 -19.80
N LEU A 176 -4.78 8.97 -18.48
CA LEU A 176 -5.48 10.15 -17.97
C LEU A 176 -4.62 10.82 -16.88
N PRO A 177 -4.88 12.10 -16.53
CA PRO A 177 -4.24 12.72 -15.40
C PRO A 177 -4.55 11.98 -14.09
N VAL A 178 -3.58 11.92 -13.19
CA VAL A 178 -3.83 11.47 -11.81
C VAL A 178 -4.79 12.43 -11.12
N VAL A 179 -4.50 13.72 -11.24
CA VAL A 179 -5.28 14.81 -10.64
C VAL A 179 -5.45 15.96 -11.63
N SER A 180 -6.55 16.70 -11.49
CA SER A 180 -6.84 17.90 -12.30
C SER A 180 -7.57 18.93 -11.45
N SER A 181 -7.28 20.21 -11.68
CA SER A 181 -8.07 21.32 -11.11
C SER A 181 -9.36 21.60 -11.89
N ASP A 182 -9.48 21.06 -13.11
CA ASP A 182 -10.64 21.19 -13.99
C ASP A 182 -11.22 19.80 -14.30
N GLN A 183 -12.11 19.32 -13.45
CA GLN A 183 -12.73 18.01 -13.62
C GLN A 183 -13.77 17.99 -14.75
N ALA A 184 -14.28 19.15 -15.19
CA ALA A 184 -15.25 19.24 -16.29
C ALA A 184 -14.55 19.15 -17.64
N GLY A 185 -13.47 19.91 -17.84
CA GLY A 185 -12.71 19.92 -19.10
C GLY A 185 -11.66 18.85 -19.20
N THR A 186 -11.08 18.45 -18.06
CA THR A 186 -9.98 17.48 -17.99
C THR A 186 -10.22 16.54 -16.80
N PRO A 187 -11.09 15.54 -16.93
CA PRO A 187 -11.32 14.56 -15.86
C PRO A 187 -10.04 13.82 -15.48
N SER A 188 -9.87 13.56 -14.19
CA SER A 188 -8.72 12.84 -13.66
C SER A 188 -9.11 11.57 -12.90
N LEU A 189 -8.12 10.71 -12.61
CA LEU A 189 -8.33 9.49 -11.83
C LEU A 189 -8.87 9.81 -10.42
N LEU A 190 -8.31 10.86 -9.78
CA LEU A 190 -8.67 11.29 -8.44
C LEU A 190 -9.32 12.67 -8.54
N ALA A 191 -10.64 12.72 -8.35
CA ALA A 191 -11.44 13.92 -8.55
C ALA A 191 -11.37 14.95 -7.39
N PRO A 192 -11.26 14.56 -6.09
CA PRO A 192 -11.27 15.51 -4.98
C PRO A 192 -10.16 16.56 -5.08
N ILE A 193 -10.49 17.81 -4.73
CA ILE A 193 -9.54 18.92 -4.78
C ILE A 193 -8.40 18.74 -3.77
N GLN A 194 -8.62 18.00 -2.69
CA GLN A 194 -7.60 17.63 -1.72
C GLN A 194 -6.52 16.76 -2.38
N ALA A 195 -6.92 15.80 -3.21
CA ALA A 195 -5.99 15.00 -4.01
C ALA A 195 -5.14 15.90 -4.94
N PHE A 196 -5.79 16.81 -5.66
CA PHE A 196 -5.07 17.76 -6.52
C PHE A 196 -4.02 18.54 -5.73
N ARG A 197 -4.39 19.14 -4.59
CA ARG A 197 -3.48 19.94 -3.75
C ARG A 197 -2.30 19.11 -3.27
N TRP A 198 -2.55 17.92 -2.74
CA TRP A 198 -1.50 17.07 -2.22
C TRP A 198 -0.53 16.58 -3.31
N PHE A 199 -1.05 16.08 -4.43
CA PHE A 199 -0.21 15.58 -5.52
C PHE A 199 0.61 16.68 -6.19
N ILE A 200 0.08 17.91 -6.34
CA ILE A 200 0.84 19.03 -6.91
C ILE A 200 1.92 19.50 -5.93
N ASP A 201 1.62 19.54 -4.62
CA ASP A 201 2.63 19.92 -3.63
C ASP A 201 3.76 18.88 -3.55
N TYR A 202 3.46 17.63 -3.30
CA TYR A 202 4.47 16.60 -3.10
C TYR A 202 5.06 16.07 -4.42
N GLY A 203 4.24 15.84 -5.41
CA GLY A 203 4.66 15.35 -6.73
C GLY A 203 5.43 16.41 -7.53
N GLY A 204 5.12 17.69 -7.35
CA GLY A 204 5.82 18.79 -7.96
C GLY A 204 7.21 19.09 -7.37
N ARG A 205 7.57 18.47 -6.24
CA ARG A 205 8.88 18.69 -5.61
C ARG A 205 10.01 18.09 -6.46
N PRO A 206 11.17 18.78 -6.56
CA PRO A 206 12.32 18.25 -7.27
C PRO A 206 12.71 16.86 -6.76
N GLY A 207 12.92 15.92 -7.67
CA GLY A 207 13.35 14.57 -7.34
C GLY A 207 12.24 13.62 -6.88
N SER A 208 10.98 14.05 -6.84
CA SER A 208 9.83 13.18 -6.53
C SER A 208 9.69 12.00 -7.50
N GLY A 209 10.06 12.20 -8.77
CA GLY A 209 9.89 11.18 -9.81
C GLY A 209 8.42 10.95 -10.21
N TRP A 210 7.51 11.76 -9.68
CA TRP A 210 6.09 11.65 -10.00
C TRP A 210 5.73 12.29 -11.34
N VAL A 211 4.78 11.66 -12.03
CA VAL A 211 4.25 12.16 -13.31
C VAL A 211 2.73 12.16 -13.22
N ASN A 212 2.08 13.27 -13.58
CA ASN A 212 0.63 13.40 -13.58
C ASN A 212 -0.02 12.67 -14.77
N ARG A 213 0.22 11.36 -14.86
CA ARG A 213 -0.30 10.51 -15.93
C ARG A 213 -0.36 9.07 -15.47
N VAL A 214 -1.51 8.44 -15.63
CA VAL A 214 -1.73 7.03 -15.28
C VAL A 214 -2.62 6.33 -16.28
N THR A 215 -2.53 5.00 -16.27
CA THR A 215 -3.45 4.08 -16.94
C THR A 215 -3.92 3.07 -15.91
N ARG A 216 -5.24 2.96 -15.73
CA ARG A 216 -5.84 1.95 -14.84
C ARG A 216 -6.15 0.69 -15.62
N VAL A 217 -5.71 -0.45 -15.10
CA VAL A 217 -5.96 -1.76 -15.69
C VAL A 217 -6.75 -2.62 -14.71
N LEU A 218 -7.89 -3.13 -15.18
CA LEU A 218 -8.71 -4.12 -14.49
C LEU A 218 -8.75 -5.38 -15.36
N PRO A 219 -7.78 -6.29 -15.22
CA PRO A 219 -7.67 -7.45 -16.08
C PRO A 219 -8.90 -8.37 -15.96
N PRO A 220 -9.26 -9.11 -17.02
CA PRO A 220 -10.42 -10.01 -17.04
C PRO A 220 -10.09 -11.30 -16.27
N THR A 221 -10.03 -11.19 -14.94
CA THR A 221 -9.72 -12.32 -14.05
C THR A 221 -10.99 -13.12 -13.69
N PRO A 222 -10.86 -14.42 -13.36
CA PRO A 222 -11.99 -15.28 -12.98
C PRO A 222 -12.74 -14.80 -11.74
N VAL A 223 -12.12 -13.93 -10.94
CA VAL A 223 -12.68 -13.30 -9.76
C VAL A 223 -12.25 -11.84 -9.72
N MET A 224 -13.13 -10.96 -9.26
CA MET A 224 -12.80 -9.55 -9.12
C MET A 224 -11.73 -9.33 -8.03
N TYR A 225 -10.82 -8.39 -8.27
CA TYR A 225 -9.93 -7.90 -7.22
C TYR A 225 -10.75 -7.21 -6.13
N SER A 226 -10.64 -7.66 -4.88
CA SER A 226 -11.37 -7.05 -3.78
C SER A 226 -10.69 -7.31 -2.42
N PRO A 227 -10.17 -6.28 -1.76
CA PRO A 227 -9.69 -6.40 -0.39
C PRO A 227 -10.78 -6.82 0.60
N TYR A 228 -12.02 -6.38 0.35
CA TYR A 228 -13.17 -6.75 1.18
C TYR A 228 -13.39 -8.28 1.22
N LEU A 229 -13.30 -8.94 0.05
CA LEU A 229 -13.50 -10.39 -0.04
C LEU A 229 -12.36 -11.19 0.62
N CYS A 230 -11.22 -10.57 0.85
CA CYS A 230 -10.08 -11.17 1.55
C CYS A 230 -10.13 -10.96 3.08
N ALA A 231 -10.88 -9.97 3.56
CA ALA A 231 -10.89 -9.59 4.97
C ALA A 231 -11.12 -10.75 5.96
N PRO A 232 -12.08 -11.70 5.76
CA PRO A 232 -12.30 -12.82 6.68
C PRO A 232 -11.15 -13.83 6.74
N PHE A 233 -10.20 -13.75 5.83
CA PHE A 233 -9.11 -14.74 5.68
C PHE A 233 -7.74 -14.19 6.10
N VAL A 234 -7.69 -12.94 6.58
CA VAL A 234 -6.48 -12.33 7.12
C VAL A 234 -6.11 -13.02 8.43
N GLN A 235 -4.88 -13.55 8.51
CA GLN A 235 -4.35 -14.20 9.70
C GLN A 235 -3.38 -13.32 10.48
N ALA A 236 -2.85 -12.29 9.84
CA ALA A 236 -1.97 -11.31 10.45
C ALA A 236 -2.72 -10.43 11.47
N LYS A 237 -1.98 -9.85 12.40
CA LYS A 237 -2.50 -8.78 13.27
C LYS A 237 -2.65 -7.50 12.45
N VAL A 238 -3.76 -6.79 12.59
CA VAL A 238 -4.13 -5.70 11.67
C VAL A 238 -4.36 -4.39 12.42
N LEU A 239 -3.67 -3.33 12.00
CA LEU A 239 -4.02 -1.95 12.31
C LEU A 239 -4.68 -1.32 11.08
N LEU A 240 -5.94 -0.89 11.20
CA LEU A 240 -6.57 0.00 10.24
C LEU A 240 -6.64 1.41 10.83
N MET A 241 -6.11 2.38 10.10
CA MET A 241 -6.27 3.80 10.39
C MET A 241 -7.20 4.38 9.32
N VAL A 242 -8.33 4.92 9.71
CA VAL A 242 -9.39 5.31 8.76
C VAL A 242 -9.88 6.72 9.06
N ALA A 243 -10.05 7.52 8.01
CA ALA A 243 -10.62 8.85 8.15
C ALA A 243 -12.16 8.76 8.07
N PRO A 244 -12.90 9.20 9.12
CA PRO A 244 -14.37 9.21 9.07
C PRO A 244 -14.94 10.09 7.95
N GLU A 245 -14.24 11.17 7.61
CA GLU A 245 -14.63 12.14 6.58
C GLU A 245 -13.70 12.01 5.35
N ASP A 246 -13.41 10.76 4.93
CA ASP A 246 -12.55 10.51 3.78
C ASP A 246 -13.25 10.97 2.49
N GLU A 247 -12.61 11.88 1.76
CA GLU A 247 -13.13 12.44 0.52
C GLU A 247 -12.97 11.51 -0.69
N MET A 248 -12.20 10.41 -0.55
CA MET A 248 -12.01 9.44 -1.60
C MET A 248 -13.12 8.39 -1.57
N ALA A 249 -13.99 8.38 -2.58
CA ALA A 249 -15.19 7.55 -2.63
C ALA A 249 -14.93 6.04 -2.38
N HIS A 250 -13.76 5.52 -2.77
CA HIS A 250 -13.41 4.11 -2.61
C HIS A 250 -12.73 3.79 -1.27
N ALA A 251 -12.36 4.81 -0.47
CA ALA A 251 -11.93 4.66 0.92
C ALA A 251 -13.13 4.85 1.87
N ASN A 252 -14.26 4.28 1.50
CA ASN A 252 -15.53 4.44 2.21
C ASN A 252 -15.45 3.88 3.64
N TYR A 253 -15.78 4.73 4.62
CA TYR A 253 -15.68 4.43 6.05
C TYR A 253 -16.53 3.22 6.46
N ASP A 254 -17.79 3.14 5.98
CA ASP A 254 -18.70 2.05 6.37
C ASP A 254 -18.29 0.72 5.75
N VAL A 255 -17.79 0.74 4.51
CA VAL A 255 -17.24 -0.45 3.84
C VAL A 255 -15.99 -0.94 4.57
N ALA A 256 -15.09 -0.02 4.96
CA ALA A 256 -13.91 -0.35 5.75
C ALA A 256 -14.28 -0.91 7.13
N ARG A 257 -15.27 -0.31 7.80
CA ARG A 257 -15.78 -0.77 9.10
C ARG A 257 -16.38 -2.17 9.00
N ASN A 258 -17.15 -2.44 7.95
CA ASN A 258 -17.72 -3.77 7.70
C ASN A 258 -16.61 -4.79 7.41
N ALA A 259 -15.66 -4.48 6.52
CA ALA A 259 -14.50 -5.34 6.27
C ALA A 259 -13.72 -5.65 7.55
N PHE A 260 -13.46 -4.62 8.38
CA PHE A 260 -12.80 -4.79 9.67
C PHE A 260 -13.55 -5.74 10.59
N SER A 261 -14.89 -5.67 10.65
CA SER A 261 -15.71 -6.57 11.48
C SER A 261 -15.52 -8.04 11.09
N LEU A 262 -15.31 -8.32 9.80
CA LEU A 262 -15.11 -9.67 9.25
C LEU A 262 -13.71 -10.24 9.49
N MET A 263 -12.71 -9.40 9.77
CA MET A 263 -11.36 -9.88 10.05
C MET A 263 -11.32 -10.71 11.34
N PRO A 264 -10.80 -11.96 11.30
CA PRO A 264 -10.79 -12.81 12.47
C PRO A 264 -9.67 -12.46 13.43
N GLY A 265 -8.92 -12.39 13.95
CA GLY A 265 -7.71 -12.22 14.70
C GLY A 265 -7.64 -10.92 15.49
N LEU A 266 -6.45 -10.65 15.99
CA LEU A 266 -6.15 -9.43 16.69
C LEU A 266 -6.12 -8.26 15.70
N LYS A 267 -6.94 -7.26 15.99
CA LYS A 267 -7.10 -6.09 15.13
C LYS A 267 -7.37 -4.84 15.93
N GLN A 268 -6.85 -3.72 15.45
CA GLN A 268 -7.06 -2.40 16.04
C GLN A 268 -7.59 -1.46 14.97
N TRP A 269 -8.60 -0.68 15.34
CA TRP A 269 -9.14 0.42 14.56
C TRP A 269 -8.72 1.74 15.17
N HIS A 270 -8.30 2.68 14.33
CA HIS A 270 -7.97 4.04 14.74
C HIS A 270 -8.60 5.04 13.78
N ASP A 271 -9.49 5.89 14.29
CA ASP A 271 -10.02 7.01 13.54
C ASP A 271 -8.97 8.12 13.47
N ILE A 272 -8.72 8.64 12.26
CA ILE A 272 -7.81 9.76 12.06
C ILE A 272 -8.55 10.92 11.39
N ALA A 273 -8.37 12.13 11.89
CA ALA A 273 -9.04 13.31 11.35
C ALA A 273 -8.37 13.86 10.08
N ASP A 274 -9.01 14.87 9.48
CA ASP A 274 -8.52 15.66 8.36
C ASP A 274 -8.52 14.92 7.00
N GLY A 275 -9.43 13.94 6.82
CA GLY A 275 -9.68 13.26 5.56
C GLY A 275 -8.56 12.32 5.11
N HIS A 276 -8.61 11.94 3.84
CA HIS A 276 -7.68 10.96 3.24
C HIS A 276 -6.22 11.38 3.28
N PHE A 277 -5.98 12.67 3.06
CA PHE A 277 -4.62 13.21 2.92
C PHE A 277 -4.08 13.81 4.22
N GLY A 278 -4.88 13.95 5.29
CA GLY A 278 -4.46 14.59 6.54
C GLY A 278 -3.17 14.00 7.11
N LEU A 279 -3.09 12.67 7.18
CA LEU A 279 -1.91 11.95 7.67
C LEU A 279 -0.75 11.88 6.65
N LEU A 280 -0.95 12.37 5.42
CA LEU A 280 0.06 12.41 4.37
C LEU A 280 0.73 13.79 4.23
N TYR A 281 0.55 14.71 5.18
CA TYR A 281 1.30 15.96 5.25
C TYR A 281 2.42 15.86 6.28
N HIS A 282 3.67 15.96 5.82
CA HIS A 282 4.86 15.95 6.67
C HIS A 282 5.71 17.21 6.44
N PRO A 283 6.11 17.93 7.53
CA PRO A 283 5.70 17.71 8.94
C PRO A 283 4.23 18.02 9.16
N GLY A 284 3.57 17.29 10.10
CA GLY A 284 2.16 17.51 10.39
C GLY A 284 1.65 16.71 11.59
N VAL A 285 0.68 17.28 12.31
CA VAL A 285 0.14 16.68 13.54
C VAL A 285 -0.48 15.30 13.27
N ARG A 286 -1.16 15.12 12.13
CA ARG A 286 -1.78 13.83 11.78
C ARG A 286 -0.74 12.79 11.35
N PHE A 287 0.32 13.23 10.71
CA PHE A 287 1.48 12.37 10.43
C PHE A 287 2.09 11.86 11.74
N ASP A 288 2.38 12.76 12.69
CA ASP A 288 2.97 12.41 13.98
C ASP A 288 2.06 11.47 14.80
N GLU A 289 0.75 11.72 14.78
CA GLU A 289 -0.27 10.85 15.39
C GLU A 289 -0.24 9.46 14.74
N ALA A 290 -0.24 9.39 13.41
CA ALA A 290 -0.23 8.13 12.67
C ALA A 290 1.04 7.34 12.96
N VAL A 291 2.21 7.97 12.93
CA VAL A 291 3.50 7.35 13.25
C VAL A 291 3.49 6.75 14.64
N ARG A 292 3.03 7.51 15.65
CA ARG A 292 2.97 7.03 17.03
C ARG A 292 2.09 5.80 17.17
N VAL A 293 0.88 5.82 16.62
CA VAL A 293 -0.07 4.69 16.70
C VAL A 293 0.49 3.45 16.00
N GLN A 294 1.13 3.63 14.84
CA GLN A 294 1.75 2.54 14.09
C GLN A 294 2.92 1.91 14.86
N ILE A 295 3.80 2.73 15.42
CA ILE A 295 4.95 2.25 16.21
C ILE A 295 4.47 1.49 17.45
N ASP A 296 3.47 2.01 18.15
CA ASP A 296 2.92 1.36 19.35
C ASP A 296 2.31 -0.01 19.01
N PHE A 297 1.58 -0.09 17.91
CA PHE A 297 1.01 -1.35 17.42
C PHE A 297 2.10 -2.36 17.00
N LEU A 298 3.12 -1.90 16.27
CA LEU A 298 4.23 -2.75 15.84
C LEU A 298 5.02 -3.28 17.05
N ARG A 299 5.30 -2.45 18.08
CA ARG A 299 5.97 -2.88 19.30
C ARG A 299 5.23 -3.97 20.03
N GLN A 300 3.90 -3.85 20.12
CA GLN A 300 3.09 -4.86 20.82
C GLN A 300 2.99 -6.19 20.04
N HIS A 301 3.17 -6.17 18.73
CA HIS A 301 2.76 -7.29 17.92
C HIS A 301 3.82 -7.87 16.98
N LEU A 302 4.93 -7.20 16.80
CA LEU A 302 6.04 -7.63 15.94
C LEU A 302 7.34 -7.85 16.72
N ASP A 303 7.55 -7.20 17.88
CA ASP A 303 8.79 -7.29 18.66
C ASP A 303 8.83 -8.51 19.59
N GLY A 304 7.67 -9.10 19.89
CA GLY A 304 7.50 -10.19 20.85
C GLY A 304 7.61 -11.59 20.26
#